data_bab2393b023df9c6e9bcb892cbd7fb65
#
_entry.id   bab2393b023df9c6e9bcb892cbd7fb65
#
_cell.length_a   1.000
_cell.length_b   1.000
_cell.length_c   1.000
_cell.angle_alpha   90.00
_cell.angle_beta   90.00
_cell.angle_gamma   90.00
#
_symmetry.space_group_name_H-M   'P 1'
#
loop_
_entity.id
_entity.type
_entity.pdbx_description
1 polymer ?
#
loop_
_entity_poly.entity_id
_entity_poly.type
_entity_poly.pdbx_seq_one_letter_code
_entity_poly.pdbx_strand_id
1 'polypeptide(L)'
;MDVDMLPNQFFKMLSDETRLRCLILIAREDRVSVGELCIALEQSQPKISRHLAILRQSGVLLDQREGQWVYYKVNSELPGWMRKVISGLTASNCLKAEYQQDIEKFQLAKQIAKTS
;
A
#
# COMPACT_ATOMS: atom_id res chain seq x y z
N MET A 1 -11.90 -15.40 0.85
CA MET A 1 -10.93 -16.02 -0.06
C MET A 1 -9.61 -16.22 0.68
N ASP A 2 -9.14 -17.44 0.72
CA ASP A 2 -7.89 -17.75 1.41
C ASP A 2 -6.70 -17.34 0.56
N VAL A 3 -5.75 -16.67 1.18
CA VAL A 3 -4.49 -16.30 0.52
C VAL A 3 -3.53 -17.47 0.75
N ASP A 4 -3.20 -18.16 -0.33
CA ASP A 4 -2.40 -19.41 -0.29
C ASP A 4 -1.02 -19.16 -0.89
N MET A 5 -0.32 -18.17 -0.35
CA MET A 5 0.98 -17.75 -0.83
C MET A 5 2.07 -18.24 0.11
N LEU A 6 3.13 -18.83 -0.45
CA LEU A 6 4.29 -19.24 0.32
C LEU A 6 5.15 -18.01 0.69
N PRO A 7 5.91 -18.08 1.80
CA PRO A 7 6.74 -16.96 2.22
C PRO A 7 7.71 -16.44 1.15
N ASN A 8 8.34 -17.33 0.38
CA ASN A 8 9.26 -16.90 -0.66
C ASN A 8 8.55 -16.11 -1.77
N GLN A 9 7.32 -16.47 -2.09
CA GLN A 9 6.51 -15.74 -3.06
C GLN A 9 6.13 -14.36 -2.53
N PHE A 10 5.75 -14.29 -1.26
CA PHE A 10 5.37 -13.05 -0.60
C PHE A 10 6.56 -12.08 -0.55
N PHE A 11 7.72 -12.55 -0.11
CA PHE A 11 8.90 -11.69 -0.01
C PHE A 11 9.43 -11.27 -1.38
N LYS A 12 9.34 -12.15 -2.37
CA LYS A 12 9.70 -11.78 -3.74
C LYS A 12 8.81 -10.66 -4.27
N MET A 13 7.51 -10.75 -4.01
CA MET A 13 6.57 -9.70 -4.39
C MET A 13 6.92 -8.37 -3.74
N LEU A 14 7.34 -8.38 -2.48
CA LEU A 14 7.69 -7.16 -1.73
C LEU A 14 9.12 -6.69 -1.99
N SER A 15 9.90 -7.38 -2.81
CA SER A 15 11.29 -6.98 -3.08
C SER A 15 11.39 -5.79 -4.04
N ASP A 16 10.30 -5.44 -4.73
CA ASP A 16 10.26 -4.23 -5.54
C ASP A 16 10.03 -3.01 -4.64
N GLU A 17 10.90 -2.02 -4.75
CA GLU A 17 10.87 -0.85 -3.85
C GLU A 17 9.56 -0.08 -3.95
N THR A 18 9.09 0.21 -5.15
CA THR A 18 7.86 0.98 -5.34
C THR A 18 6.65 0.23 -4.77
N ARG A 19 6.58 -1.06 -5.05
CA ARG A 19 5.48 -1.89 -4.56
C ARG A 19 5.49 -1.98 -3.04
N LEU A 20 6.67 -2.11 -2.44
CA LEU A 20 6.79 -2.13 -0.98
C LEU A 20 6.37 -0.79 -0.36
N ARG A 21 6.77 0.32 -0.97
CA ARG A 21 6.37 1.65 -0.50
C ARG A 21 4.86 1.84 -0.56
N CYS A 22 4.22 1.34 -1.63
CA CYS A 22 2.76 1.37 -1.72
C CYS A 22 2.13 0.59 -0.55
N LEU A 23 2.60 -0.61 -0.30
CA LEU A 23 2.04 -1.44 0.76
C LEU A 23 2.20 -0.80 2.14
N ILE A 24 3.37 -0.22 2.41
CA ILE A 24 3.62 0.42 3.70
C ILE A 24 2.67 1.60 3.93
N LEU A 25 2.48 2.46 2.91
CA LEU A 25 1.55 3.58 3.04
C LEU A 25 0.12 3.11 3.25
N ILE A 26 -0.33 2.13 2.46
CA ILE A 26 -1.70 1.62 2.58
C ILE A 26 -1.93 1.00 3.96
N ALA A 27 -0.94 0.25 4.46
CA ALA A 27 -1.06 -0.37 5.77
C ALA A 27 -1.09 0.66 6.90
N ARG A 28 -0.38 1.77 6.76
CA ARG A 28 -0.34 2.82 7.77
C ARG A 28 -1.61 3.68 7.76
N GLU A 29 -2.14 3.95 6.57
CA GLU A 29 -3.18 4.97 6.38
C GLU A 29 -4.58 4.36 6.24
N ASP A 30 -4.69 3.07 6.40
CA ASP A 30 -5.96 2.33 6.40
C ASP A 30 -6.63 2.25 5.02
N ARG A 31 -6.72 3.35 4.30
CA ARG A 31 -7.37 3.37 3.00
C ARG A 31 -6.74 4.47 2.14
N VAL A 32 -6.32 4.10 0.92
CA VAL A 32 -5.53 4.99 0.07
C VAL A 32 -5.97 4.89 -1.38
N SER A 33 -6.13 6.02 -2.05
CA SER A 33 -6.47 6.05 -3.48
C SER A 33 -5.22 6.00 -4.35
N VAL A 34 -5.41 5.62 -5.62
CA VAL A 34 -4.31 5.62 -6.61
C VAL A 34 -3.71 7.02 -6.75
N GLY A 35 -4.56 8.05 -6.82
CA GLY A 35 -4.08 9.43 -6.97
C GLY A 35 -3.20 9.88 -5.81
N GLU A 36 -3.59 9.52 -4.59
CA GLU A 36 -2.80 9.85 -3.40
C GLU A 36 -1.42 9.18 -3.45
N LEU A 37 -1.37 7.91 -3.90
CA LEU A 37 -0.10 7.20 -4.02
C LEU A 37 0.80 7.80 -5.09
N CYS A 38 0.23 8.21 -6.23
CA CYS A 38 1.00 8.85 -7.29
C CYS A 38 1.69 10.12 -6.79
N ILE A 39 0.97 10.93 -6.03
CA ILE A 39 1.51 12.16 -5.46
C ILE A 39 2.56 11.84 -4.40
N ALA A 40 2.24 10.94 -3.47
CA ALA A 40 3.12 10.62 -2.35
C ALA A 40 4.45 10.02 -2.82
N LEU A 41 4.40 9.12 -3.79
CA LEU A 41 5.58 8.40 -4.25
C LEU A 41 6.25 9.04 -5.47
N GLU A 42 5.63 10.09 -6.02
CA GLU A 42 6.13 10.80 -7.21
C GLU A 42 6.34 9.84 -8.38
N GLN A 43 5.34 8.99 -8.62
CA GLN A 43 5.37 7.99 -9.68
C GLN A 43 4.13 8.16 -10.56
N SER A 44 4.25 7.70 -11.82
CA SER A 44 3.15 7.78 -12.77
C SER A 44 2.00 6.87 -12.39
N GLN A 45 0.78 7.23 -12.82
CA GLN A 45 -0.40 6.43 -12.57
C GLN A 45 -0.28 5.02 -13.17
N PRO A 46 0.19 4.84 -14.42
CA PRO A 46 0.32 3.48 -14.96
C PRO A 46 1.26 2.60 -14.13
N LYS A 47 2.36 3.17 -13.62
CA LYS A 47 3.31 2.42 -12.81
C LYS A 47 2.68 2.02 -11.46
N ILE A 48 2.04 2.96 -10.77
CA ILE A 48 1.39 2.69 -9.49
C ILE A 48 0.25 1.67 -9.69
N SER A 49 -0.58 1.87 -10.70
CA SER A 49 -1.70 0.95 -10.95
C SER A 49 -1.23 -0.48 -11.21
N ARG A 50 -0.11 -0.64 -11.91
CA ARG A 50 0.46 -1.96 -12.18
C ARG A 50 0.91 -2.64 -10.89
N HIS A 51 1.58 -1.90 -10.00
CA HIS A 51 2.00 -2.46 -8.72
C HIS A 51 0.82 -2.81 -7.82
N LEU A 52 -0.20 -1.96 -7.79
CA LEU A 52 -1.42 -2.23 -7.01
C LEU A 52 -2.16 -3.46 -7.55
N ALA A 53 -2.18 -3.64 -8.87
CA ALA A 53 -2.81 -4.81 -9.48
C ALA A 53 -2.11 -6.10 -9.03
N ILE A 54 -0.80 -6.11 -8.96
CA ILE A 54 -0.04 -7.27 -8.48
C ILE A 54 -0.42 -7.59 -7.03
N LEU A 55 -0.45 -6.59 -6.17
CA LEU A 55 -0.82 -6.77 -4.75
C LEU A 55 -2.27 -7.22 -4.59
N ARG A 56 -3.18 -6.67 -5.40
CA ARG A 56 -4.59 -7.04 -5.36
C ARG A 56 -4.80 -8.47 -5.83
N GLN A 57 -4.15 -8.86 -6.93
CA GLN A 57 -4.28 -10.22 -7.49
C GLN A 57 -3.74 -11.28 -6.52
N SER A 58 -2.72 -10.92 -5.73
CA SER A 58 -2.17 -11.83 -4.73
C SER A 58 -3.09 -12.00 -3.51
N GLY A 59 -4.07 -11.13 -3.34
CA GLY A 59 -4.96 -11.13 -2.19
C GLY A 59 -4.46 -10.29 -1.01
N VAL A 60 -3.28 -9.70 -1.11
CA VAL A 60 -2.72 -8.87 -0.02
C VAL A 60 -3.51 -7.58 0.13
N LEU A 61 -3.95 -6.99 -0.99
CA LEU A 61 -4.78 -5.79 -0.97
C LEU A 61 -6.18 -6.11 -1.48
N LEU A 62 -7.14 -5.36 -0.95
CA LEU A 62 -8.50 -5.30 -1.47
C LEU A 62 -8.74 -3.90 -2.01
N ASP A 63 -9.55 -3.81 -3.06
CA ASP A 63 -9.95 -2.52 -3.60
C ASP A 63 -11.43 -2.28 -3.32
N GLN A 64 -11.79 -1.01 -3.21
CA GLN A 64 -13.17 -0.60 -2.99
C GLN A 64 -13.44 0.62 -3.85
N ARG A 65 -14.48 0.53 -4.67
CA ARG A 65 -14.87 1.63 -5.54
C ARG A 65 -15.96 2.47 -4.85
N GLU A 66 -15.73 3.79 -4.82
CA GLU A 66 -16.73 4.74 -4.32
C GLU A 66 -16.91 5.82 -5.38
N GLY A 67 -18.02 5.76 -6.14
CA GLY A 67 -18.22 6.64 -7.28
C GLY A 67 -17.13 6.43 -8.32
N GLN A 68 -16.41 7.49 -8.64
CA GLN A 68 -15.30 7.44 -9.61
C GLN A 68 -13.95 7.11 -8.95
N TRP A 69 -13.91 7.01 -7.61
CA TRP A 69 -12.67 6.79 -6.86
C TRP A 69 -12.48 5.31 -6.55
N VAL A 70 -11.23 4.85 -6.62
CA VAL A 70 -10.84 3.51 -6.22
C VAL A 70 -9.87 3.62 -5.06
N TYR A 71 -10.22 2.98 -3.94
CA TYR A 71 -9.39 2.96 -2.73
C TYR A 71 -8.86 1.56 -2.49
N TYR A 72 -7.68 1.48 -1.90
CA TYR A 72 -7.03 0.22 -1.56
C TYR A 72 -6.82 0.14 -0.05
N LYS A 73 -6.95 -1.07 0.48
CA LYS A 73 -6.67 -1.36 1.89
C LYS A 73 -6.07 -2.74 2.01
N VAL A 74 -5.36 -2.99 3.10
CA VAL A 74 -4.81 -4.31 3.37
C VAL A 74 -5.95 -5.27 3.70
N ASN A 75 -5.89 -6.48 3.16
CA ASN A 75 -6.87 -7.52 3.43
C ASN A 75 -6.75 -7.95 4.90
N SER A 76 -7.82 -7.76 5.67
CA SER A 76 -7.84 -8.09 7.10
C SER A 76 -7.83 -9.59 7.38
N GLU A 77 -8.07 -10.41 6.35
CA GLU A 77 -8.16 -11.86 6.49
C GLU A 77 -6.89 -12.58 6.02
N LEU A 78 -5.77 -11.86 5.93
CA LEU A 78 -4.49 -12.47 5.60
C LEU A 78 -4.04 -13.45 6.67
N PRO A 79 -3.26 -14.50 6.30
CA PRO A 79 -2.64 -15.38 7.29
C PRO A 79 -1.88 -14.59 8.34
N GLY A 80 -1.86 -15.09 9.58
CA GLY A 80 -1.25 -14.37 10.69
C GLY A 80 0.20 -13.98 10.47
N TRP A 81 0.99 -14.84 9.81
CA TRP A 81 2.40 -14.54 9.56
C TRP A 81 2.57 -13.33 8.62
N MET A 82 1.69 -13.21 7.60
CA MET A 82 1.71 -12.04 6.71
C MET A 82 1.31 -10.77 7.45
N ARG A 83 0.28 -10.86 8.28
CA ARG A 83 -0.16 -9.71 9.08
C ARG A 83 0.93 -9.23 10.02
N LYS A 84 1.69 -10.17 10.61
CA LYS A 84 2.80 -9.82 11.48
C LYS A 84 3.93 -9.14 10.72
N VAL A 85 4.25 -9.61 9.52
CA VAL A 85 5.27 -8.95 8.69
C VAL A 85 4.86 -7.52 8.37
N ILE A 86 3.62 -7.32 7.91
CA ILE A 86 3.12 -6.00 7.56
C ILE A 86 3.09 -5.09 8.79
N SER A 87 2.59 -5.59 9.92
CA SER A 87 2.58 -4.81 11.18
C SER A 87 3.98 -4.44 11.62
N GLY A 88 4.94 -5.34 11.46
CA GLY A 88 6.33 -5.04 11.79
C GLY A 88 6.90 -3.91 10.96
N LEU A 89 6.55 -3.88 9.67
CA LEU A 89 6.99 -2.80 8.77
C LEU A 89 6.42 -1.44 9.18
N THR A 90 5.17 -1.39 9.65
CA THR A 90 4.52 -0.14 10.01
C THR A 90 4.79 0.30 11.44
N ALA A 91 5.07 -0.62 12.35
CA ALA A 91 5.30 -0.32 13.76
C ALA A 91 6.73 0.11 14.07
N SER A 92 7.69 -0.17 13.19
CA SER A 92 9.10 0.13 13.42
C SER A 92 9.38 1.63 13.32
N ASN A 93 9.96 2.21 14.37
CA ASN A 93 10.36 3.62 14.34
C ASN A 93 11.49 3.88 13.33
N CYS A 94 12.40 2.92 13.16
CA CYS A 94 13.48 3.05 12.19
C CYS A 94 12.92 3.10 10.76
N LEU A 95 11.97 2.23 10.44
CA LEU A 95 11.36 2.21 9.12
C LEU A 95 10.46 3.43 8.90
N LYS A 96 9.81 3.92 9.95
CA LYS A 96 9.04 5.16 9.84
C LYS A 96 9.94 6.31 9.41
N ALA A 97 11.14 6.41 9.99
CA ALA A 97 12.09 7.44 9.62
C ALA A 97 12.53 7.27 8.15
N GLU A 98 12.79 6.04 7.72
CA GLU A 98 13.20 5.74 6.34
C GLU A 98 12.16 6.17 5.32
N TYR A 99 10.88 5.99 5.62
CA TYR A 99 9.79 6.33 4.69
C TYR A 99 9.07 7.63 5.06
N GLN A 100 9.72 8.48 5.86
CA GLN A 100 9.11 9.72 6.34
C GLN A 100 8.66 10.65 5.22
N GLN A 101 9.45 10.74 4.14
CA GLN A 101 9.09 11.60 3.00
C GLN A 101 7.78 11.13 2.33
N ASP A 102 7.62 9.83 2.16
CA ASP A 102 6.39 9.28 1.59
C ASP A 102 5.19 9.62 2.46
N ILE A 103 5.35 9.49 3.77
CA ILE A 103 4.28 9.77 4.73
C ILE A 103 3.88 11.25 4.67
N GLU A 104 4.85 12.15 4.64
CA GLU A 104 4.60 13.59 4.59
C GLU A 104 3.91 13.99 3.28
N LYS A 105 4.39 13.46 2.15
CA LYS A 105 3.80 13.74 0.85
C LYS A 105 2.38 13.18 0.76
N PHE A 106 2.14 12.05 1.40
CA PHE A 106 0.80 11.48 1.45
C PHE A 106 -0.16 12.39 2.23
N GLN A 107 0.27 12.96 3.35
CA GLN A 107 -0.57 13.88 4.12
C GLN A 107 -0.92 15.12 3.29
N LEU A 108 0.03 15.63 2.51
CA LEU A 108 -0.24 16.75 1.61
C LEU A 108 -1.23 16.36 0.51
N ALA A 109 -1.06 15.17 -0.07
CA ALA A 109 -1.97 14.67 -1.10
C ALA A 109 -3.40 14.57 -0.58
N LYS A 110 -3.55 14.13 0.66
CA LYS A 110 -4.84 14.01 1.32
C LYS A 110 -5.52 15.37 1.47
N GLN A 111 -4.76 16.39 1.83
CA GLN A 111 -5.28 17.77 1.96
C GLN A 111 -5.71 18.33 0.61
N ILE A 112 -4.92 18.09 -0.42
CA ILE A 112 -5.25 18.53 -1.79
C ILE A 112 -6.58 17.90 -2.23
N ALA A 113 -6.77 16.61 -1.97
CA ALA A 113 -7.99 15.92 -2.34
C ALA A 113 -9.22 16.49 -1.62
N LYS A 114 -9.06 16.98 -0.38
CA LYS A 114 -10.16 17.56 0.39
C LYS A 114 -10.55 18.96 -0.11
N THR A 115 -9.62 19.68 -0.73
CA THR A 115 -9.86 21.04 -1.18
C THR A 115 -10.30 21.12 -2.64
N SER A 116 -10.23 20.04 -3.35
CA SER A 116 -10.70 19.97 -4.75
C SER A 116 -12.15 19.41 -4.86
#